data_c97e0e625648a0f53899b85c2cdb5f63
#
_entry.id   c97e0e625648a0f53899b85c2cdb5f63
#
_cell.length_a   1.000
_cell.length_b   1.000
_cell.length_c   1.000
_cell.angle_alpha   90.00
_cell.angle_beta   90.00
_cell.angle_gamma   90.00
#
_symmetry.space_group_name_H-M   'P 1'
#
loop_
_entity.id
_entity.type
_entity.pdbx_description
1 polymer ?
#
loop_
_entity_poly.entity_id
_entity_poly.type
_entity_poly.pdbx_seq_one_letter_code
_entity_poly.pdbx_strand_id
1 'polypeptide(L)'
;AKTAAQAAFEHAQHLSVLYQVTDAPLIHNTKVNLGLRNRGLCWHWARDMESRLKQTDLKTLDLHMARSKPQSFRIGHSTLIISAKGDKHTDGIVLDPWRNGGKVFWRATKADKQYIWLLESEVLKAQAKKSAPLS
;
A
#
# COMPACT_ATOMS: atom_id res chain seq x y z
N ALA A 1 -1.25 -18.19 -5.00
CA ALA A 1 -2.00 -17.38 -4.03
C ALA A 1 -1.55 -17.63 -2.59
N LYS A 2 -1.51 -18.88 -2.17
CA LYS A 2 -1.09 -19.25 -0.81
C LYS A 2 0.35 -18.79 -0.49
N THR A 3 1.28 -18.97 -1.41
CA THR A 3 2.68 -18.54 -1.27
C THR A 3 2.79 -17.03 -1.14
N ALA A 4 2.03 -16.28 -1.95
CA ALA A 4 2.02 -14.82 -1.90
C ALA A 4 1.42 -14.32 -0.58
N ALA A 5 0.33 -14.91 -0.10
CA ALA A 5 -0.30 -14.55 1.16
C ALA A 5 0.64 -14.79 2.34
N GLN A 6 1.33 -15.93 2.37
CA GLN A 6 2.29 -16.25 3.43
C GLN A 6 3.49 -15.29 3.38
N ALA A 7 4.02 -15.01 2.19
CA ALA A 7 5.11 -14.06 2.03
C ALA A 7 4.71 -12.65 2.50
N ALA A 8 3.51 -12.20 2.18
CA ALA A 8 3.00 -10.91 2.62
C ALA A 8 2.90 -10.83 4.14
N PHE A 9 2.35 -11.85 4.77
CA PHE A 9 2.19 -11.92 6.23
C PHE A 9 3.56 -11.88 6.93
N GLU A 10 4.49 -12.74 6.52
CA GLU A 10 5.82 -12.82 7.11
C GLU A 10 6.63 -11.53 6.87
N HIS A 11 6.54 -10.98 5.66
CA HIS A 11 7.29 -9.78 5.34
C HIS A 11 6.77 -8.55 6.09
N ALA A 12 5.47 -8.46 6.30
CA ALA A 12 4.90 -7.38 7.12
C ALA A 12 5.45 -7.42 8.55
N GLN A 13 5.58 -8.60 9.14
CA GLN A 13 6.21 -8.75 10.46
C GLN A 13 7.69 -8.35 10.43
N HIS A 14 8.42 -8.76 9.39
CA HIS A 14 9.81 -8.38 9.20
C HIS A 14 9.97 -6.85 9.09
N LEU A 15 9.12 -6.20 8.30
CA LEU A 15 9.15 -4.75 8.11
C LEU A 15 8.81 -4.00 9.41
N SER A 16 7.91 -4.53 10.24
CA SER A 16 7.61 -3.89 11.53
C SER A 16 8.83 -3.81 12.43
N VAL A 17 9.67 -4.83 12.40
CA VAL A 17 10.95 -4.83 13.12
C VAL A 17 11.95 -3.88 12.46
N LEU A 18 12.08 -3.97 11.13
CA LEU A 18 13.01 -3.15 10.35
C LEU A 18 12.70 -1.65 10.51
N TYR A 19 11.43 -1.26 10.52
CA TYR A 19 10.99 0.12 10.70
C TYR A 19 10.97 0.55 12.16
N GLN A 20 11.25 -0.34 13.10
CA GLN A 20 11.19 -0.07 14.55
C GLN A 20 9.82 0.45 14.98
N VAL A 21 8.76 -0.24 14.55
CA VAL A 21 7.39 0.13 14.87
C VAL A 21 7.08 -0.22 16.32
N THR A 22 6.83 0.80 17.14
CA THR A 22 6.48 0.67 18.56
C THR A 22 5.19 1.42 18.91
N ASP A 23 4.61 2.10 17.91
CA ASP A 23 3.44 2.98 18.10
C ASP A 23 2.38 2.71 17.05
N ALA A 24 1.20 3.30 17.24
CA ALA A 24 0.16 3.31 16.22
C ALA A 24 0.65 3.98 14.92
N PRO A 25 0.08 3.63 13.76
CA PRO A 25 0.61 4.09 12.46
C PRO A 25 0.77 5.59 12.32
N LEU A 26 -0.18 6.40 12.77
CA LEU A 26 -0.09 7.86 12.67
C LEU A 26 1.02 8.45 13.56
N ILE A 27 1.24 7.86 14.72
CA ILE A 27 2.34 8.27 15.61
C ILE A 27 3.68 7.90 14.98
N HIS A 28 3.77 6.71 14.39
CA HIS A 28 4.97 6.29 13.67
C HIS A 28 5.26 7.23 12.49
N ASN A 29 4.24 7.63 11.74
CA ASN A 29 4.38 8.61 10.66
C ASN A 29 5.00 9.91 11.16
N THR A 30 4.54 10.41 12.30
CA THR A 30 5.10 11.61 12.92
C THR A 30 6.58 11.42 13.25
N LYS A 31 6.95 10.28 13.79
CA LYS A 31 8.36 9.97 14.09
C LYS A 31 9.21 9.93 12.83
N VAL A 32 8.72 9.37 11.75
CA VAL A 32 9.42 9.36 10.46
C VAL A 32 9.62 10.80 9.95
N ASN A 33 8.58 11.61 9.99
CA ASN A 33 8.62 12.99 9.53
C ASN A 33 9.56 13.87 10.37
N LEU A 34 9.74 13.54 11.66
CA LEU A 34 10.66 14.22 12.55
C LEU A 34 12.10 13.67 12.49
N GLY A 35 12.35 12.66 11.66
CA GLY A 35 13.68 12.04 11.55
C GLY A 35 14.02 11.05 12.66
N LEU A 36 13.08 10.70 13.53
CA LEU A 36 13.28 9.75 14.64
C LEU A 36 13.19 8.29 14.17
N ARG A 37 12.66 8.07 13.00
CA ARG A 37 12.58 6.77 12.33
C ARG A 37 12.90 6.96 10.85
N ASN A 38 13.52 5.95 10.24
CA ASN A 38 13.96 6.06 8.83
C ASN A 38 12.84 5.79 7.82
N ARG A 39 11.96 4.85 8.12
CA ARG A 39 10.90 4.40 7.22
C ARG A 39 9.66 4.02 8.01
N GLY A 40 8.55 3.81 7.31
CA GLY A 40 7.32 3.32 7.89
C GLY A 40 6.10 4.17 7.56
N LEU A 41 6.21 5.12 6.62
CA LEU A 41 5.05 5.77 6.02
C LEU A 41 4.29 4.73 5.19
N CYS A 42 3.02 4.97 4.92
CA CYS A 42 2.18 4.01 4.20
C CYS A 42 2.79 3.59 2.86
N TRP A 43 3.37 4.54 2.11
CA TRP A 43 3.98 4.22 0.82
C TRP A 43 5.30 3.43 0.96
N HIS A 44 6.02 3.56 2.08
CA HIS A 44 7.17 2.69 2.36
C HIS A 44 6.72 1.23 2.50
N TRP A 45 5.67 1.01 3.30
CA TRP A 45 5.11 -0.32 3.47
C TRP A 45 4.65 -0.93 2.14
N ALA A 46 3.94 -0.13 1.34
CA ALA A 46 3.42 -0.59 0.04
C ALA A 46 4.55 -0.95 -0.92
N ARG A 47 5.57 -0.10 -1.04
CA ARG A 47 6.73 -0.33 -1.92
C ARG A 47 7.56 -1.53 -1.49
N ASP A 48 7.85 -1.64 -0.21
CA ASP A 48 8.67 -2.74 0.30
C ASP A 48 7.92 -4.08 0.21
N MET A 49 6.60 -4.06 0.40
CA MET A 49 5.76 -5.24 0.18
C MET A 49 5.71 -5.63 -1.30
N GLU A 50 5.53 -4.67 -2.19
CA GLU A 50 5.56 -4.91 -3.64
C GLU A 50 6.89 -5.57 -4.05
N SER A 51 8.01 -5.03 -3.58
CA SER A 51 9.34 -5.58 -3.88
C SER A 51 9.47 -7.03 -3.43
N ARG A 52 8.97 -7.36 -2.24
CA ARG A 52 9.02 -8.71 -1.71
C ARG A 52 8.15 -9.67 -2.51
N LEU A 53 6.93 -9.27 -2.81
CA LEU A 53 5.99 -10.13 -3.54
C LEU A 53 6.44 -10.38 -4.98
N LYS A 54 7.11 -9.42 -5.61
CA LYS A 54 7.70 -9.62 -6.95
C LYS A 54 8.79 -10.67 -6.97
N GLN A 55 9.39 -11.00 -5.83
CA GLN A 55 10.37 -12.08 -5.71
C GLN A 55 9.72 -13.47 -5.61
N THR A 56 8.42 -13.53 -5.40
CA THR A 56 7.66 -14.78 -5.41
C THR A 56 7.17 -15.10 -6.81
N ASP A 57 6.71 -16.32 -7.03
CA ASP A 57 6.14 -16.74 -8.31
C ASP A 57 4.70 -16.21 -8.42
N LEU A 58 4.50 -15.18 -9.25
CA LEU A 58 3.21 -14.53 -9.47
C LEU A 58 2.58 -14.92 -10.81
N LYS A 59 2.63 -16.19 -11.19
CA LYS A 59 2.10 -16.64 -12.48
C LYS A 59 0.62 -16.35 -12.68
N THR A 60 -0.15 -16.39 -11.58
CA THR A 60 -1.62 -16.25 -11.62
C THR A 60 -2.13 -14.97 -10.99
N LEU A 61 -1.24 -14.09 -10.55
CA LEU A 61 -1.58 -12.90 -9.79
C LEU A 61 -0.93 -11.66 -10.38
N ASP A 62 -1.64 -10.52 -10.26
CA ASP A 62 -1.11 -9.20 -10.57
C ASP A 62 -1.07 -8.35 -9.30
N LEU A 63 -0.08 -7.45 -9.23
CA LEU A 63 0.07 -6.47 -8.16
C LEU A 63 -0.28 -5.08 -8.69
N HIS A 64 -1.02 -4.32 -7.88
CA HIS A 64 -1.41 -2.95 -8.21
C HIS A 64 -1.03 -2.03 -7.07
N MET A 65 -0.25 -0.99 -7.36
CA MET A 65 -0.06 0.09 -6.39
C MET A 65 -1.25 1.02 -6.45
N ALA A 66 -1.80 1.36 -5.29
CA ALA A 66 -3.03 2.15 -5.18
C ALA A 66 -2.86 3.32 -4.23
N ARG A 67 -3.60 4.40 -4.50
CA ARG A 67 -3.73 5.55 -3.62
C ARG A 67 -5.20 5.79 -3.32
N SER A 68 -5.47 6.25 -2.11
CA SER A 68 -6.83 6.60 -1.72
C SER A 68 -7.32 7.83 -2.48
N LYS A 69 -8.59 7.83 -2.86
CA LYS A 69 -9.26 9.01 -3.39
C LYS A 69 -9.23 10.11 -2.32
N PRO A 70 -8.90 11.37 -2.66
CA PRO A 70 -8.88 12.46 -1.69
C PRO A 70 -10.23 12.62 -0.98
N GLN A 71 -10.20 12.77 0.33
CA GLN A 71 -11.36 12.99 1.18
C GLN A 71 -11.04 14.11 2.17
N SER A 72 -12.03 14.97 2.45
CA SER A 72 -11.87 16.23 3.22
C SER A 72 -11.29 16.05 4.62
N PHE A 73 -11.51 14.90 5.26
CA PHE A 73 -11.12 14.66 6.65
C PHE A 73 -10.14 13.49 6.83
N ARG A 74 -9.57 12.96 5.74
CA ARG A 74 -8.66 11.83 5.82
C ARG A 74 -7.32 12.16 5.17
N ILE A 75 -6.25 11.71 5.82
CA ILE A 75 -4.90 11.75 5.25
C ILE A 75 -4.86 10.79 4.06
N GLY A 76 -4.19 11.18 2.98
CA GLY A 76 -3.96 10.34 1.83
C GLY A 76 -3.22 9.06 2.24
N HIS A 77 -3.61 7.93 1.65
CA HIS A 77 -3.06 6.62 1.96
C HIS A 77 -2.64 5.90 0.70
N SER A 78 -1.57 5.12 0.80
CA SER A 78 -1.08 4.26 -0.28
C SER A 78 -1.07 2.82 0.20
N THR A 79 -1.39 1.90 -0.69
CA THR A 79 -1.38 0.48 -0.38
C THR A 79 -1.12 -0.37 -1.62
N LEU A 80 -1.02 -1.67 -1.40
CA LEU A 80 -0.89 -2.67 -2.44
C LEU A 80 -2.21 -3.42 -2.59
N ILE A 81 -2.59 -3.70 -3.83
CA ILE A 81 -3.74 -4.55 -4.16
C ILE A 81 -3.24 -5.73 -4.97
N ILE A 82 -3.72 -6.92 -4.66
CA ILE A 82 -3.43 -8.13 -5.40
C ILE A 82 -4.71 -8.63 -6.07
N SER A 83 -4.61 -9.04 -7.33
CA SER A 83 -5.75 -9.56 -8.08
C SER A 83 -5.37 -10.84 -8.81
N ALA A 84 -6.37 -11.55 -9.35
CA ALA A 84 -6.10 -12.55 -10.36
C ALA A 84 -5.48 -11.86 -11.57
N LYS A 85 -4.62 -12.59 -12.30
CA LYS A 85 -3.94 -12.04 -13.46
C LYS A 85 -4.93 -11.55 -14.50
N GLY A 86 -4.74 -10.30 -14.95
CA GLY A 86 -5.62 -9.66 -15.91
C GLY A 86 -6.82 -8.94 -15.32
N ASP A 87 -7.11 -9.11 -14.03
CA ASP A 87 -8.21 -8.42 -13.36
C ASP A 87 -7.84 -6.98 -12.99
N LYS A 88 -8.87 -6.15 -12.84
CA LYS A 88 -8.70 -4.78 -12.36
C LYS A 88 -8.41 -4.75 -10.86
N HIS A 89 -7.79 -3.67 -10.39
CA HIS A 89 -7.57 -3.48 -8.95
C HIS A 89 -8.88 -3.51 -8.15
N THR A 90 -9.99 -3.03 -8.74
CA THR A 90 -11.31 -3.05 -8.09
C THR A 90 -11.85 -4.45 -7.85
N ASP A 91 -11.38 -5.43 -8.58
CA ASP A 91 -11.76 -6.85 -8.41
C ASP A 91 -10.74 -7.61 -7.55
N GLY A 92 -9.75 -6.92 -7.02
CA GLY A 92 -8.70 -7.50 -6.20
C GLY A 92 -8.95 -7.41 -4.70
N ILE A 93 -7.89 -7.67 -3.97
CA ILE A 93 -7.86 -7.66 -2.50
C ILE A 93 -6.80 -6.65 -2.05
N VAL A 94 -7.19 -5.72 -1.18
CA VAL A 94 -6.27 -4.79 -0.52
C VAL A 94 -5.39 -5.58 0.43
N LEU A 95 -4.07 -5.35 0.35
CA LEU A 95 -3.07 -5.83 1.30
C LEU A 95 -2.42 -4.62 1.93
N ASP A 96 -2.77 -4.32 3.16
CA ASP A 96 -2.33 -3.10 3.84
C ASP A 96 -1.59 -3.43 5.13
N PRO A 97 -0.25 -3.45 5.10
CA PRO A 97 0.54 -3.71 6.30
C PRO A 97 0.67 -2.49 7.23
N TRP A 98 0.40 -1.27 6.73
CA TRP A 98 0.52 -0.05 7.52
C TRP A 98 -0.59 0.10 8.54
N ARG A 99 -1.82 -0.22 8.15
CA ARG A 99 -3.05 0.09 8.91
C ARG A 99 -3.06 -0.48 10.33
N ASN A 100 -2.44 -1.65 10.51
CA ASN A 100 -2.34 -2.34 11.79
C ASN A 100 -0.88 -2.56 12.23
N GLY A 101 0.05 -1.74 11.74
CA GLY A 101 1.42 -1.69 12.22
C GLY A 101 2.22 -2.99 12.04
N GLY A 102 2.08 -3.65 10.89
CA GLY A 102 2.80 -4.89 10.58
C GLY A 102 1.93 -6.15 10.62
N LYS A 103 0.67 -6.02 11.01
CA LYS A 103 -0.34 -7.06 10.81
C LYS A 103 -1.08 -6.72 9.52
N VAL A 104 -1.03 -7.59 8.53
CA VAL A 104 -1.65 -7.31 7.24
C VAL A 104 -3.17 -7.20 7.39
N PHE A 105 -3.69 -6.02 7.09
CA PHE A 105 -5.12 -5.84 6.85
C PHE A 105 -5.40 -6.27 5.42
N TRP A 106 -6.41 -7.08 5.21
CA TRP A 106 -6.81 -7.52 3.88
C TRP A 106 -8.32 -7.57 3.75
N ARG A 107 -8.80 -7.12 2.60
CA ARG A 107 -10.24 -7.07 2.29
C ARG A 107 -10.41 -6.89 0.80
N ALA A 108 -11.51 -7.39 0.25
CA ALA A 108 -11.87 -7.09 -1.13
C ALA A 108 -11.87 -5.58 -1.33
N THR A 109 -11.28 -5.10 -2.43
CA THR A 109 -11.13 -3.67 -2.70
C THR A 109 -12.47 -2.93 -2.62
N LYS A 110 -13.53 -3.51 -3.20
CA LYS A 110 -14.88 -2.94 -3.19
C LYS A 110 -15.53 -2.92 -1.81
N ALA A 111 -15.04 -3.73 -0.88
CA ALA A 111 -15.59 -3.84 0.48
C ALA A 111 -14.82 -2.99 1.49
N ASP A 112 -13.76 -2.32 1.10
CA ASP A 112 -13.02 -1.42 1.99
C ASP A 112 -13.85 -0.18 2.28
N LYS A 113 -14.29 -0.04 3.52
CA LYS A 113 -15.14 1.07 3.95
C LYS A 113 -14.36 2.33 4.31
N GLN A 114 -13.05 2.21 4.53
CA GLN A 114 -12.22 3.32 4.97
C GLN A 114 -11.68 4.15 3.79
N TYR A 115 -11.43 3.50 2.64
CA TYR A 115 -10.81 4.16 1.50
C TYR A 115 -11.45 3.71 0.19
N ILE A 116 -11.54 4.64 -0.75
CA ILE A 116 -11.81 4.35 -2.16
C ILE A 116 -10.46 4.37 -2.87
N TRP A 117 -10.15 3.29 -3.59
CA TRP A 117 -8.83 3.06 -4.15
C TRP A 117 -8.75 3.38 -5.64
N LEU A 118 -7.76 4.20 -6.00
CA LEU A 118 -7.42 4.54 -7.38
C LEU A 118 -6.05 3.93 -7.69
N LEU A 119 -5.80 3.62 -8.96
CA LEU A 119 -4.46 3.20 -9.36
C LEU A 119 -3.48 4.36 -9.21
N GLU A 120 -2.33 4.10 -8.60
CA GLU A 120 -1.27 5.10 -8.43
C GLU A 120 -0.84 5.68 -9.78
N SER A 121 -0.69 4.83 -10.81
CA SER A 121 -0.29 5.28 -12.15
C SER A 121 -1.27 6.29 -12.75
N GLU A 122 -2.57 6.13 -12.53
CA GLU A 122 -3.59 7.05 -13.02
C GLU A 122 -3.57 8.37 -12.23
N VAL A 123 -3.37 8.30 -10.92
CA VAL A 123 -3.23 9.49 -10.07
C VAL A 123 -2.03 10.32 -10.50
N LEU A 124 -0.89 9.68 -10.73
CA LEU A 124 0.34 10.36 -11.18
C LEU A 124 0.17 10.99 -12.56
N LYS A 125 -0.51 10.32 -13.49
CA LYS A 125 -0.81 10.87 -14.82
C LYS A 125 -1.70 12.11 -14.72
N ALA A 126 -2.73 12.08 -13.87
CA ALA A 126 -3.60 13.22 -13.67
C ALA A 126 -2.86 14.41 -13.05
N GLN A 127 -1.96 14.17 -12.10
CA GLN A 127 -1.10 15.19 -11.50
C GLN A 127 -0.13 15.79 -12.52
N ALA A 128 0.46 14.96 -13.37
CA ALA A 128 1.35 15.42 -14.43
C ALA A 128 0.62 16.33 -15.44
N LYS A 129 -0.62 16.01 -15.80
CA LYS A 129 -1.45 16.85 -16.67
C LYS A 129 -1.75 18.22 -16.04
N LYS A 130 -2.03 18.25 -14.73
CA LYS A 130 -2.33 19.51 -14.01
C LYS A 130 -1.11 20.40 -13.90
N SER A 131 0.09 19.83 -13.81
CA SER A 131 1.35 20.57 -13.69
C SER A 131 2.03 20.83 -15.04
N ALA A 132 1.49 20.31 -16.15
CA ALA A 132 2.03 20.57 -17.47
C ALA A 132 1.88 22.05 -17.83
N PRO A 133 2.94 22.71 -18.38
CA PRO A 133 2.82 24.10 -18.81
C PRO A 133 1.79 24.21 -19.94
N LEU A 134 0.99 25.27 -19.88
CA LEU A 134 0.07 25.64 -20.96
C LEU A 134 0.91 26.10 -22.15
N SER A 135 0.94 25.31 -23.19
CA SER A 135 1.61 25.66 -24.44
C SER A 135 0.66 26.34 -25.40
#